data_745b344e67a2c688108cb93cfaf10186
#
_entry.id   745b344e67a2c688108cb93cfaf10186
#
_cell.length_a   1.000
_cell.length_b   1.000
_cell.length_c   1.000
_cell.angle_alpha   90.00
_cell.angle_beta   90.00
_cell.angle_gamma   90.00
#
_symmetry.space_group_name_H-M   'P 1'
#
loop_
_entity.id
_entity.type
_entity.pdbx_description
1 polymer ?
#
loop_
_entity_poly.entity_id
_entity_poly.type
_entity_poly.pdbx_seq_one_letter_code
_entity_poly.pdbx_strand_id
1 'polypeptide(L)'
;MFEKILLMSDLHLTEPSQMIVGLWPKTRFEACLDHAALHHPDARHLFLMGDLAHHGLELEYEILTDILKTVPFRTTLMLGNHDRRSNFLAVFPKKPQKFQQGYLDIGRTRVVYLDTLNEIASNKHSGLLCQERVDWLTDTLERSPFPVVVLAHHHMLPSGFDGMDQIMLKNSEVVASILADSGKC
;
A
#
# COMPACT_ATOMS: atom_id res chain seq x y z
N MET A 1 -9.06 12.74 21.52
CA MET A 1 -8.34 13.45 20.42
C MET A 1 -8.30 12.47 19.27
N PHE A 2 -8.72 12.88 18.08
CA PHE A 2 -8.66 12.01 16.89
C PHE A 2 -7.23 12.02 16.34
N GLU A 3 -6.74 10.85 15.97
CA GLU A 3 -5.45 10.71 15.30
C GLU A 3 -5.67 10.78 13.77
N LYS A 4 -4.83 11.52 13.07
CA LYS A 4 -4.90 11.68 11.62
C LYS A 4 -3.82 10.83 10.96
N ILE A 5 -4.21 10.09 9.93
CA ILE A 5 -3.30 9.42 9.01
C ILE A 5 -3.53 9.93 7.59
N LEU A 6 -2.52 9.88 6.77
CA LEU A 6 -2.56 10.23 5.35
C LEU A 6 -2.43 8.95 4.51
N LEU A 7 -3.24 8.86 3.47
CA LEU A 7 -3.21 7.77 2.51
C LEU A 7 -2.96 8.35 1.11
N MET A 8 -1.94 7.85 0.43
CA MET A 8 -1.67 8.17 -0.98
C MET A 8 -1.43 6.85 -1.71
N SER A 9 -1.92 6.74 -2.94
CA SER A 9 -1.82 5.55 -3.77
C SER A 9 -1.46 5.92 -5.20
N ASP A 10 -0.99 4.94 -5.96
CA ASP A 10 -0.81 5.05 -7.41
C ASP A 10 0.13 6.20 -7.80
N LEU A 11 1.31 6.22 -7.18
CA LEU A 11 2.35 7.23 -7.44
C LEU A 11 2.91 7.07 -8.85
N HIS A 12 3.05 5.82 -9.30
CA HIS A 12 3.60 5.46 -10.60
C HIS A 12 4.87 6.22 -10.95
N LEU A 13 5.82 6.31 -10.01
CA LEU A 13 7.10 6.97 -10.28
C LEU A 13 7.79 6.32 -11.48
N THR A 14 8.38 7.17 -12.32
CA THR A 14 9.10 6.79 -13.55
C THR A 14 10.47 7.42 -13.57
N GLU A 15 11.29 7.02 -14.53
CA GLU A 15 12.49 7.76 -14.90
C GLU A 15 12.15 9.24 -15.18
N PRO A 16 13.08 10.18 -14.89
CA PRO A 16 12.82 11.62 -15.00
C PRO A 16 12.37 12.11 -16.38
N SER A 17 12.69 11.36 -17.42
CA SER A 17 12.35 11.70 -18.82
C SER A 17 10.99 11.18 -19.28
N GLN A 18 10.27 10.42 -18.42
CA GLN A 18 9.02 9.76 -18.78
C GLN A 18 7.81 10.40 -18.11
N MET A 19 6.82 10.74 -18.93
CA MET A 19 5.49 11.18 -18.48
C MET A 19 4.49 10.02 -18.53
N ILE A 20 3.48 10.07 -17.65
CA ILE A 20 2.32 9.19 -17.72
C ILE A 20 1.09 10.05 -17.94
N VAL A 21 0.34 9.75 -19.01
CA VAL A 21 -0.88 10.50 -19.39
C VAL A 21 -0.64 12.02 -19.42
N GLY A 22 0.52 12.43 -19.94
CA GLY A 22 0.89 13.84 -20.05
C GLY A 22 1.29 14.52 -18.74
N LEU A 23 1.56 13.76 -17.69
CA LEU A 23 1.88 14.26 -16.36
C LEU A 23 3.23 13.72 -15.90
N TRP A 24 3.95 14.51 -15.10
CA TRP A 24 5.19 14.11 -14.45
C TRP A 24 4.89 13.49 -13.08
N PRO A 25 4.99 12.17 -12.89
CA PRO A 25 4.62 11.51 -11.64
C PRO A 25 5.36 12.06 -10.41
N LYS A 26 6.68 12.24 -10.53
CA LYS A 26 7.52 12.82 -9.48
C LYS A 26 7.00 14.19 -9.02
N THR A 27 6.82 15.12 -9.96
CA THR A 27 6.36 16.49 -9.66
C THR A 27 4.99 16.50 -8.99
N ARG A 28 4.09 15.61 -9.43
CA ARG A 28 2.76 15.47 -8.82
C ARG A 28 2.83 14.96 -7.40
N PHE A 29 3.66 13.94 -7.18
CA PHE A 29 3.82 13.38 -5.84
C PHE A 29 4.45 14.40 -4.89
N GLU A 30 5.50 15.10 -5.30
CA GLU A 30 6.10 16.19 -4.54
C GLU A 30 5.09 17.28 -4.18
N ALA A 31 4.26 17.72 -5.13
CA ALA A 31 3.20 18.69 -4.86
C ALA A 31 2.13 18.17 -3.86
N CYS A 32 1.78 16.88 -3.92
CA CYS A 32 0.89 16.26 -2.92
C CYS A 32 1.52 16.23 -1.53
N LEU A 33 2.82 15.95 -1.42
CA LEU A 33 3.55 15.95 -0.15
C LEU A 33 3.65 17.36 0.44
N ASP A 34 3.95 18.36 -0.38
CA ASP A 34 4.00 19.77 0.04
C ASP A 34 2.62 20.22 0.57
N HIS A 35 1.55 19.88 -0.16
CA HIS A 35 0.18 20.16 0.29
C HIS A 35 -0.12 19.46 1.64
N ALA A 36 0.25 18.19 1.76
CA ALA A 36 0.04 17.43 2.98
C ALA A 36 0.82 18.02 4.17
N ALA A 37 2.08 18.40 3.96
CA ALA A 37 2.89 19.01 4.99
C ALA A 37 2.35 20.38 5.45
N LEU A 38 1.82 21.17 4.51
CA LEU A 38 1.26 22.48 4.80
C LEU A 38 -0.10 22.38 5.55
N HIS A 39 -0.99 21.50 5.11
CA HIS A 39 -2.38 21.46 5.58
C HIS A 39 -2.65 20.40 6.64
N HIS A 40 -1.75 19.41 6.80
CA HIS A 40 -1.89 18.30 7.74
C HIS A 40 -0.61 18.02 8.53
N PRO A 41 0.04 19.07 9.10
CA PRO A 41 1.31 18.88 9.83
C PRO A 41 1.14 18.04 11.10
N ASP A 42 -0.10 17.84 11.54
CA ASP A 42 -0.50 17.02 12.70
C ASP A 42 -0.71 15.54 12.37
N ALA A 43 -0.52 15.15 11.09
CA ALA A 43 -0.68 13.75 10.70
C ALA A 43 0.41 12.86 11.35
N ARG A 44 -0.04 11.75 11.92
CA ARG A 44 0.81 10.80 12.66
C ARG A 44 1.61 9.89 11.75
N HIS A 45 1.05 9.58 10.58
CA HIS A 45 1.62 8.61 9.66
C HIS A 45 1.13 8.83 8.23
N LEU A 46 1.99 8.53 7.27
CA LEU A 46 1.67 8.47 5.84
C LEU A 46 1.78 7.02 5.36
N PHE A 47 0.73 6.50 4.74
CA PHE A 47 0.78 5.23 4.04
C PHE A 47 0.80 5.48 2.52
N LEU A 48 1.81 4.95 1.85
CA LEU A 48 1.87 4.89 0.39
C LEU A 48 1.37 3.51 -0.03
N MET A 49 0.15 3.47 -0.58
CA MET A 49 -0.68 2.26 -0.66
C MET A 49 -0.46 1.41 -1.91
N GLY A 50 0.73 1.43 -2.47
CA GLY A 50 1.10 0.61 -3.63
C GLY A 50 1.14 1.39 -4.95
N ASP A 51 1.57 0.70 -5.99
CA ASP A 51 1.93 1.27 -7.28
C ASP A 51 2.89 2.45 -7.12
N LEU A 52 3.94 2.19 -6.32
CA LEU A 52 4.98 3.17 -6.02
C LEU A 52 5.81 3.48 -7.27
N ALA A 53 6.15 2.44 -8.00
CA ALA A 53 6.87 2.46 -9.27
C ALA A 53 5.93 2.14 -10.43
N HIS A 54 6.21 2.65 -11.64
CA HIS A 54 5.39 2.35 -12.82
C HIS A 54 5.78 1.03 -13.49
N HIS A 55 7.08 0.75 -13.55
CA HIS A 55 7.62 -0.47 -14.15
C HIS A 55 8.23 -1.43 -13.11
N GLY A 56 8.30 -1.01 -11.84
CA GLY A 56 8.94 -1.73 -10.77
C GLY A 56 10.46 -1.81 -10.92
N LEU A 57 11.10 -0.81 -11.51
CA LEU A 57 12.55 -0.71 -11.68
C LEU A 57 13.22 -0.18 -10.40
N GLU A 58 14.43 -0.63 -10.12
CA GLU A 58 15.20 -0.16 -8.95
C GLU A 58 15.36 1.36 -8.97
N LEU A 59 15.66 1.97 -10.12
CA LEU A 59 15.78 3.41 -10.27
C LEU A 59 14.51 4.18 -9.82
N GLU A 60 13.33 3.64 -10.09
CA GLU A 60 12.06 4.27 -9.67
C GLU A 60 11.92 4.26 -8.14
N TYR A 61 12.39 3.21 -7.47
CA TYR A 61 12.44 3.14 -6.00
C TYR A 61 13.56 4.00 -5.41
N GLU A 62 14.69 4.18 -6.10
CA GLU A 62 15.75 5.12 -5.70
C GLU A 62 15.23 6.56 -5.72
N ILE A 63 14.47 6.93 -6.75
CA ILE A 63 13.79 8.23 -6.83
C ILE A 63 12.83 8.41 -5.65
N LEU A 64 12.06 7.38 -5.31
CA LEU A 64 11.19 7.40 -4.13
C LEU A 64 12.00 7.62 -2.85
N THR A 65 13.13 6.93 -2.71
CA THR A 65 14.01 7.08 -1.55
C THR A 65 14.47 8.53 -1.39
N ASP A 66 14.85 9.18 -2.48
CA ASP A 66 15.32 10.57 -2.46
C ASP A 66 14.19 11.53 -2.04
N ILE A 67 12.99 11.34 -2.55
CA ILE A 67 11.82 12.13 -2.15
C ILE A 67 11.53 11.94 -0.66
N LEU A 68 11.54 10.71 -0.17
CA LEU A 68 11.21 10.39 1.21
C LEU A 68 12.18 10.99 2.24
N LYS A 69 13.40 11.34 1.85
CA LYS A 69 14.36 12.05 2.75
C LYS A 69 13.86 13.41 3.21
N THR A 70 12.98 14.05 2.44
CA THR A 70 12.44 15.38 2.73
C THR A 70 11.05 15.36 3.36
N VAL A 71 10.42 14.19 3.42
CA VAL A 71 9.04 14.03 3.92
C VAL A 71 9.02 14.11 5.45
N PRO A 72 8.21 15.01 6.06
CA PRO A 72 8.19 15.18 7.51
C PRO A 72 7.39 14.08 8.25
N PHE A 73 6.77 13.17 7.53
CA PHE A 73 5.93 12.12 8.09
C PHE A 73 6.67 10.79 8.24
N ARG A 74 6.36 10.04 9.29
CA ARG A 74 6.68 8.62 9.32
C ARG A 74 5.91 7.93 8.21
N THR A 75 6.58 7.14 7.37
CA THR A 75 5.97 6.57 6.17
C THR A 75 6.03 5.06 6.17
N THR A 76 4.93 4.42 5.78
CA THR A 76 4.86 2.99 5.45
C THR A 76 4.61 2.83 3.96
N LEU A 77 5.40 1.97 3.32
CA LEU A 77 5.29 1.65 1.91
C LEU A 77 4.55 0.32 1.75
N MET A 78 3.59 0.27 0.85
CA MET A 78 2.89 -0.96 0.44
C MET A 78 3.21 -1.24 -1.03
N LEU A 79 2.93 -2.44 -1.50
CA LEU A 79 3.15 -2.83 -2.89
C LEU A 79 1.81 -2.97 -3.63
N GLY A 80 1.78 -2.47 -4.87
CA GLY A 80 0.69 -2.64 -5.82
C GLY A 80 1.09 -3.53 -7.00
N ASN A 81 0.24 -3.62 -8.01
CA ASN A 81 0.45 -4.53 -9.14
C ASN A 81 1.55 -4.09 -10.12
N HIS A 82 1.92 -2.82 -10.14
CA HIS A 82 3.04 -2.31 -10.93
C HIS A 82 4.39 -2.52 -10.24
N ASP A 83 4.40 -2.75 -8.93
CA ASP A 83 5.62 -2.95 -8.15
C ASP A 83 6.25 -4.34 -8.38
N ARG A 84 7.56 -4.43 -8.17
CA ARG A 84 8.33 -5.68 -8.16
C ARG A 84 9.00 -5.86 -6.80
N ARG A 85 8.59 -6.89 -6.05
CA ARG A 85 9.08 -7.13 -4.68
C ARG A 85 10.59 -7.27 -4.61
N SER A 86 11.23 -7.97 -5.57
CA SER A 86 12.68 -8.14 -5.59
C SER A 86 13.41 -6.81 -5.68
N ASN A 87 13.02 -5.94 -6.62
CA ASN A 87 13.65 -4.65 -6.86
C ASN A 87 13.35 -3.66 -5.72
N PHE A 88 12.11 -3.70 -5.20
CA PHE A 88 11.75 -2.94 -4.00
C PHE A 88 12.64 -3.29 -2.81
N LEU A 89 12.85 -4.59 -2.54
CA LEU A 89 13.69 -5.05 -1.43
C LEU A 89 15.19 -4.77 -1.63
N ALA A 90 15.65 -4.65 -2.88
CA ALA A 90 17.03 -4.23 -3.18
C ALA A 90 17.28 -2.79 -2.72
N VAL A 91 16.30 -1.90 -2.89
CA VAL A 91 16.42 -0.48 -2.51
C VAL A 91 15.99 -0.21 -1.06
N PHE A 92 14.95 -0.92 -0.58
CA PHE A 92 14.44 -0.81 0.79
C PHE A 92 14.69 -2.11 1.58
N PRO A 93 15.95 -2.42 1.92
CA PRO A 93 16.27 -3.65 2.62
C PRO A 93 15.64 -3.64 4.03
N LYS A 94 14.76 -4.58 4.28
CA LYS A 94 14.19 -4.85 5.60
C LYS A 94 14.75 -6.15 6.16
N LYS A 95 14.57 -6.35 7.47
CA LYS A 95 14.75 -7.67 8.09
C LYS A 95 13.91 -8.69 7.28
N PRO A 96 14.38 -9.95 7.19
CA PRO A 96 13.80 -10.93 6.27
C PRO A 96 12.33 -11.19 6.58
N GLN A 97 11.47 -10.40 5.97
CA GLN A 97 10.04 -10.66 5.88
C GLN A 97 9.75 -11.00 4.41
N LYS A 98 9.09 -12.10 4.19
CA LYS A 98 8.71 -12.59 2.86
C LYS A 98 7.74 -11.64 2.16
N PHE A 99 6.88 -10.98 2.92
CA PHE A 99 5.82 -10.10 2.42
C PHE A 99 5.92 -8.70 3.01
N GLN A 100 5.54 -7.69 2.21
CA GLN A 100 5.50 -6.29 2.61
C GLN A 100 4.16 -5.97 3.31
N GLN A 101 3.93 -6.59 4.46
CA GLN A 101 2.75 -6.43 5.29
C GLN A 101 3.10 -6.21 6.75
N GLY A 102 2.13 -5.72 7.53
CA GLY A 102 2.32 -5.48 8.95
C GLY A 102 1.16 -4.71 9.55
N TYR A 103 1.35 -4.21 10.77
CA TYR A 103 0.39 -3.31 11.41
C TYR A 103 1.10 -2.24 12.23
N LEU A 104 0.38 -1.16 12.49
CA LEU A 104 0.76 -0.08 13.39
C LEU A 104 -0.43 0.26 14.29
N ASP A 105 -0.18 0.40 15.59
CA ASP A 105 -1.18 0.92 16.51
C ASP A 105 -1.05 2.45 16.59
N ILE A 106 -2.08 3.17 16.15
CA ILE A 106 -2.14 4.62 16.12
C ILE A 106 -3.30 5.05 17.04
N GLY A 107 -2.97 5.63 18.19
CA GLY A 107 -3.94 5.87 19.23
C GLY A 107 -4.57 4.55 19.73
N ARG A 108 -5.88 4.42 19.56
CA ARG A 108 -6.64 3.20 19.90
C ARG A 108 -7.20 2.51 18.64
N THR A 109 -6.49 2.59 17.55
CA THR A 109 -6.84 1.93 16.27
C THR A 109 -5.63 1.19 15.77
N ARG A 110 -5.80 -0.08 15.40
CA ARG A 110 -4.78 -0.84 14.68
C ARG A 110 -4.97 -0.63 13.19
N VAL A 111 -3.94 -0.13 12.51
CA VAL A 111 -3.92 -0.03 11.05
C VAL A 111 -3.10 -1.20 10.52
N VAL A 112 -3.77 -2.13 9.86
CA VAL A 112 -3.17 -3.31 9.21
C VAL A 112 -2.96 -2.97 7.73
N TYR A 113 -1.77 -3.20 7.20
CA TYR A 113 -1.47 -3.03 5.78
C TYR A 113 -1.09 -4.37 5.17
N LEU A 114 -1.73 -4.70 4.03
CA LEU A 114 -1.62 -6.02 3.39
C LEU A 114 -0.75 -5.95 2.15
N ASP A 115 0.10 -6.95 1.99
CA ASP A 115 0.78 -7.24 0.73
C ASP A 115 -0.15 -8.08 -0.14
N THR A 116 -0.82 -7.45 -1.08
CA THR A 116 -1.73 -8.12 -2.03
C THR A 116 -1.08 -8.40 -3.38
N LEU A 117 0.21 -8.05 -3.57
CA LEU A 117 0.94 -8.27 -4.81
C LEU A 117 1.00 -9.76 -5.18
N ASN A 118 0.63 -10.06 -6.43
CA ASN A 118 0.58 -11.38 -7.00
C ASN A 118 1.48 -11.48 -8.24
N GLU A 119 2.75 -11.82 -8.04
CA GLU A 119 3.74 -11.88 -9.12
C GLU A 119 3.64 -13.16 -9.97
N ILE A 120 2.81 -14.14 -9.57
CA ILE A 120 2.73 -15.46 -10.23
C ILE A 120 1.55 -15.53 -11.21
N ALA A 121 0.59 -14.61 -11.11
CA ALA A 121 -0.63 -14.66 -11.91
C ALA A 121 -0.37 -14.43 -13.42
N SER A 122 -1.13 -15.14 -14.25
CA SER A 122 -1.22 -14.85 -15.70
C SER A 122 -1.80 -13.45 -15.96
N ASN A 123 -2.70 -12.98 -15.11
CA ASN A 123 -3.12 -11.58 -15.01
C ASN A 123 -2.36 -10.92 -13.86
N LYS A 124 -1.25 -10.27 -14.16
CA LYS A 124 -0.36 -9.63 -13.18
C LYS A 124 -0.99 -8.48 -12.41
N HIS A 125 -2.14 -7.98 -12.88
CA HIS A 125 -2.79 -6.81 -12.27
C HIS A 125 -3.75 -7.16 -11.13
N SER A 126 -4.13 -8.43 -10.96
CA SER A 126 -5.02 -8.83 -9.88
C SER A 126 -4.26 -9.22 -8.61
N GLY A 127 -4.80 -8.81 -7.47
CA GLY A 127 -4.26 -9.20 -6.16
C GLY A 127 -4.57 -10.63 -5.75
N LEU A 128 -3.81 -11.14 -4.79
CA LEU A 128 -4.08 -12.41 -4.12
C LEU A 128 -3.43 -12.40 -2.73
N LEU A 129 -4.14 -12.86 -1.71
CA LEU A 129 -3.52 -13.29 -0.46
C LEU A 129 -3.35 -14.80 -0.48
N CYS A 130 -2.10 -15.30 -0.47
CA CYS A 130 -1.85 -16.72 -0.28
C CYS A 130 -2.22 -17.15 1.15
N GLN A 131 -2.31 -18.44 1.42
CA GLN A 131 -2.73 -18.96 2.72
C GLN A 131 -1.91 -18.38 3.87
N GLU A 132 -0.60 -18.29 3.73
CA GLU A 132 0.29 -17.71 4.75
C GLU A 132 -0.09 -16.24 5.10
N ARG A 133 -0.49 -15.43 4.13
CA ARG A 133 -0.95 -14.05 4.36
C ARG A 133 -2.36 -13.99 4.95
N VAL A 134 -3.23 -14.93 4.59
CA VAL A 134 -4.56 -15.09 5.16
C VAL A 134 -4.46 -15.49 6.65
N ASP A 135 -3.64 -16.48 6.96
CA ASP A 135 -3.44 -16.95 8.35
C ASP A 135 -2.85 -15.82 9.22
N TRP A 136 -1.87 -15.10 8.68
CA TRP A 136 -1.28 -13.94 9.35
C TRP A 136 -2.31 -12.82 9.63
N LEU A 137 -3.20 -12.55 8.66
CA LEU A 137 -4.27 -11.56 8.83
C LEU A 137 -5.23 -12.00 9.94
N THR A 138 -5.70 -13.23 9.91
CA THR A 138 -6.60 -13.80 10.92
C THR A 138 -6.00 -13.67 12.32
N ASP A 139 -4.76 -14.12 12.51
CA ASP A 139 -4.05 -14.03 13.79
C ASP A 139 -3.85 -12.56 14.25
N THR A 140 -3.59 -11.66 13.31
CA THR A 140 -3.41 -10.23 13.59
C THR A 140 -4.72 -9.57 14.06
N LEU A 141 -5.85 -9.94 13.46
CA LEU A 141 -7.18 -9.48 13.84
C LEU A 141 -7.58 -10.02 15.24
N GLU A 142 -7.44 -11.31 15.46
CA GLU A 142 -7.77 -11.95 16.74
C GLU A 142 -7.00 -11.34 17.92
N ARG A 143 -5.71 -11.08 17.72
CA ARG A 143 -4.84 -10.48 18.75
C ARG A 143 -4.97 -8.98 18.87
N SER A 144 -5.78 -8.32 18.07
CA SER A 144 -5.92 -6.87 18.17
C SER A 144 -6.69 -6.46 19.43
N PRO A 145 -6.11 -5.62 20.30
CA PRO A 145 -6.83 -5.04 21.42
C PRO A 145 -7.71 -3.85 21.02
N PHE A 146 -7.62 -3.42 19.73
CA PHE A 146 -8.28 -2.23 19.22
C PHE A 146 -9.16 -2.56 18.02
N PRO A 147 -10.11 -1.66 17.65
CA PRO A 147 -10.71 -1.66 16.33
C PRO A 147 -9.63 -1.61 15.23
N VAL A 148 -9.90 -2.22 14.09
CA VAL A 148 -8.93 -2.37 13.01
C VAL A 148 -9.38 -1.64 11.75
N VAL A 149 -8.44 -0.93 11.12
CA VAL A 149 -8.56 -0.43 9.75
C VAL A 149 -7.60 -1.26 8.89
N VAL A 150 -8.11 -1.84 7.82
CA VAL A 150 -7.29 -2.65 6.89
C VAL A 150 -7.04 -1.86 5.61
N LEU A 151 -5.77 -1.71 5.26
CA LEU A 151 -5.30 -1.08 4.03
C LEU A 151 -4.85 -2.17 3.05
N ALA A 152 -5.39 -2.12 1.84
CA ALA A 152 -5.02 -3.01 0.75
C ALA A 152 -4.98 -2.21 -0.57
N HIS A 153 -4.01 -2.52 -1.44
CA HIS A 153 -3.94 -1.88 -2.75
C HIS A 153 -5.07 -2.38 -3.66
N HIS A 154 -5.24 -3.70 -3.75
CA HIS A 154 -6.32 -4.27 -4.56
C HIS A 154 -7.65 -4.23 -3.80
N HIS A 155 -8.66 -3.70 -4.44
CA HIS A 155 -9.99 -3.59 -3.85
C HIS A 155 -10.66 -4.98 -3.69
N MET A 156 -11.56 -5.06 -2.72
CA MET A 156 -12.22 -6.32 -2.33
C MET A 156 -13.68 -6.36 -2.76
N LEU A 157 -14.28 -5.22 -3.05
CA LEU A 157 -15.68 -5.12 -3.47
C LEU A 157 -15.74 -4.66 -4.92
N PRO A 158 -16.72 -5.14 -5.71
CA PRO A 158 -16.91 -4.68 -7.08
C PRO A 158 -17.11 -3.18 -7.14
N SER A 159 -16.39 -2.52 -8.04
CA SER A 159 -16.49 -1.07 -8.28
C SER A 159 -17.62 -0.72 -9.26
N GLY A 160 -18.10 -1.69 -10.03
CA GLY A 160 -19.03 -1.50 -11.14
C GLY A 160 -18.37 -1.06 -12.45
N PHE A 161 -17.02 -1.03 -12.49
CA PHE A 161 -16.23 -0.79 -13.70
C PHE A 161 -15.55 -2.08 -14.12
N ASP A 162 -15.97 -2.67 -15.24
CA ASP A 162 -15.52 -3.99 -15.70
C ASP A 162 -13.98 -4.14 -15.72
N GLY A 163 -13.27 -3.11 -16.16
CA GLY A 163 -11.80 -3.12 -16.21
C GLY A 163 -11.16 -3.18 -14.82
N MET A 164 -11.73 -2.47 -13.85
CA MET A 164 -11.25 -2.48 -12.46
C MET A 164 -11.62 -3.80 -11.78
N ASP A 165 -12.84 -4.29 -11.99
CA ASP A 165 -13.31 -5.49 -11.33
C ASP A 165 -12.53 -6.76 -11.78
N GLN A 166 -11.90 -6.73 -12.97
CA GLN A 166 -10.99 -7.79 -13.42
C GLN A 166 -9.66 -7.85 -12.66
N ILE A 167 -9.27 -6.77 -12.00
CA ILE A 167 -8.02 -6.65 -11.24
C ILE A 167 -8.22 -6.63 -9.72
N MET A 168 -9.40 -6.97 -9.25
CA MET A 168 -9.71 -7.14 -7.84
C MET A 168 -8.77 -8.13 -7.13
N LEU A 169 -8.83 -8.14 -5.82
CA LEU A 169 -8.30 -9.23 -5.00
C LEU A 169 -9.04 -10.53 -5.32
N LYS A 170 -8.36 -11.56 -5.84
CA LYS A 170 -8.97 -12.79 -6.33
C LYS A 170 -9.74 -13.60 -5.28
N ASN A 171 -9.25 -13.58 -4.05
CA ASN A 171 -9.90 -14.23 -2.92
C ASN A 171 -10.57 -13.21 -1.98
N SER A 172 -11.14 -12.16 -2.55
CA SER A 172 -11.81 -11.08 -1.81
C SER A 172 -12.93 -11.57 -0.90
N GLU A 173 -13.73 -12.54 -1.33
CA GLU A 173 -14.81 -13.11 -0.51
C GLU A 173 -14.29 -13.75 0.79
N VAL A 174 -13.18 -14.50 0.70
CA VAL A 174 -12.54 -15.12 1.86
C VAL A 174 -12.04 -14.04 2.81
N VAL A 175 -11.37 -13.03 2.28
CA VAL A 175 -10.82 -11.94 3.10
C VAL A 175 -11.96 -11.12 3.72
N ALA A 176 -13.00 -10.79 2.97
CA ALA A 176 -14.17 -10.07 3.48
C ALA A 176 -14.88 -10.83 4.61
N SER A 177 -15.03 -12.16 4.48
CA SER A 177 -15.58 -13.00 5.56
C SER A 177 -14.72 -12.91 6.83
N ILE A 178 -13.41 -13.07 6.71
CA ILE A 178 -12.49 -12.98 7.84
C ILE A 178 -12.60 -11.61 8.54
N LEU A 179 -12.68 -10.52 7.77
CA LEU A 179 -12.84 -9.18 8.32
C LEU A 179 -14.17 -9.05 9.07
N ALA A 180 -15.27 -9.50 8.49
CA ALA A 180 -16.60 -9.46 9.10
C ALA A 180 -16.67 -10.30 10.37
N ASP A 181 -16.17 -11.54 10.32
CA ASP A 181 -16.21 -12.49 11.44
C ASP A 181 -15.34 -12.04 12.63
N SER A 182 -14.28 -11.25 12.35
CA SER A 182 -13.41 -10.72 13.41
C SER A 182 -14.14 -9.78 14.38
N GLY A 183 -15.20 -9.10 13.93
CA GLY A 183 -15.89 -8.06 14.69
C GLY A 183 -14.99 -6.86 15.06
N LYS A 184 -13.86 -6.68 14.37
CA LYS A 184 -12.85 -5.63 14.65
C LYS A 184 -12.82 -4.53 13.60
N CYS A 185 -13.31 -4.82 12.38
CA CYS A 185 -13.30 -3.91 11.23
C CYS A 185 -14.62 -3.12 11.13
#